data_7994988a0dd91203fa0210b749817129
#
_entry.id   7994988a0dd91203fa0210b749817129
#
_cell.length_a   1.000
_cell.length_b   1.000
_cell.length_c   1.000
_cell.angle_alpha   90.00
_cell.angle_beta   90.00
_cell.angle_gamma   90.00
#
_symmetry.space_group_name_H-M   'P 1'
#
loop_
_entity.id
_entity.type
_entity.pdbx_description
1 polymer ?
#
loop_
_entity_poly.entity_id
_entity_poly.type
_entity_poly.pdbx_seq_one_letter_code
_entity_poly.pdbx_strand_id
1 'polypeptide(L)'
;MSTRPLFISLAMLASLAAQAETEVVPLQHRSSAELLAPAQAFIGQDGTVSAFENKLIVNASPQRIGELRNVLKQLDTAAKRLLISVDTSDSQFQDTRGNARIIRHGTSNRDGGVQQIQASEGQPALIQVGQSIPVTSSSTDGYGRVQSDTQYRNVTQGFYVTPMLTGDTVRLQISTNNDRISRERADVVDVQSTDTTLTGKVGEWIDMAGYNQQSQAGFSSASHIYSTERGKNMTVRVKVDVLD
;
A
#
# COMPACT_ATOMS: atom_id res chain seq x y z
N MET A 1 47.61 80.85 -8.21
CA MET A 1 46.31 80.52 -7.59
C MET A 1 45.65 79.51 -8.50
N SER A 2 45.66 78.22 -8.09
CA SER A 2 45.26 77.11 -8.93
C SER A 2 43.96 76.52 -8.33
N THR A 3 42.83 76.66 -9.05
CA THR A 3 41.52 76.05 -8.71
C THR A 3 41.41 74.73 -9.37
N ARG A 4 41.37 73.63 -8.59
CA ARG A 4 41.06 72.27 -9.03
C ARG A 4 39.56 72.06 -9.00
N PRO A 5 38.93 71.58 -10.07
CA PRO A 5 37.55 71.14 -9.99
C PRO A 5 37.46 69.71 -9.45
N LEU A 6 36.67 69.53 -8.41
CA LEU A 6 36.32 68.27 -7.77
C LEU A 6 35.27 67.54 -8.66
N PHE A 7 35.68 66.47 -9.37
CA PHE A 7 34.73 65.59 -10.07
C PHE A 7 34.08 64.64 -9.05
N ILE A 8 32.83 64.96 -8.73
CA ILE A 8 31.97 64.04 -7.98
C ILE A 8 31.41 63.02 -8.99
N SER A 9 32.00 61.83 -9.01
CA SER A 9 31.47 60.68 -9.76
C SER A 9 30.27 60.10 -8.98
N LEU A 10 29.07 60.43 -9.40
CA LEU A 10 27.83 59.85 -8.93
C LEU A 10 27.67 58.44 -9.57
N ALA A 11 28.11 57.43 -8.85
CA ALA A 11 27.88 56.04 -9.20
C ALA A 11 26.38 55.74 -9.00
N MET A 12 25.61 55.72 -10.10
CA MET A 12 24.23 55.33 -10.13
C MET A 12 24.17 53.83 -9.98
N LEU A 13 23.94 53.33 -8.75
CA LEU A 13 23.55 51.94 -8.50
C LEU A 13 22.18 51.72 -9.11
N ALA A 14 22.15 51.16 -10.32
CA ALA A 14 20.94 50.57 -10.88
C ALA A 14 20.61 49.30 -10.06
N SER A 15 19.80 49.44 -9.02
CA SER A 15 19.14 48.32 -8.37
C SER A 15 18.19 47.67 -9.39
N LEU A 16 18.61 46.51 -9.93
CA LEU A 16 17.66 45.64 -10.61
C LEU A 16 16.64 45.17 -9.54
N ALA A 17 15.56 45.89 -9.44
CA ALA A 17 14.39 45.41 -8.70
C ALA A 17 13.95 44.10 -9.37
N ALA A 18 14.19 42.96 -8.72
CA ALA A 18 13.61 41.73 -9.16
C ALA A 18 12.09 41.86 -9.08
N GLN A 19 11.45 42.11 -10.23
CA GLN A 19 10.01 42.20 -10.31
C GLN A 19 9.45 40.80 -10.10
N ALA A 20 8.77 40.58 -8.97
CA ALA A 20 7.99 39.39 -8.76
C ALA A 20 6.75 39.46 -9.65
N GLU A 21 6.50 38.41 -10.40
CA GLU A 21 5.35 38.22 -11.25
C GLU A 21 4.50 37.07 -10.68
N THR A 22 3.18 37.22 -10.79
CA THR A 22 2.27 36.15 -10.41
C THR A 22 1.77 35.44 -11.68
N GLU A 23 2.06 34.12 -11.73
CA GLU A 23 1.61 33.28 -12.84
C GLU A 23 0.80 32.10 -12.32
N VAL A 24 -0.21 31.68 -13.11
CA VAL A 24 -1.02 30.50 -12.84
C VAL A 24 -0.58 29.38 -13.77
N VAL A 25 -0.05 28.31 -13.20
CA VAL A 25 0.44 27.12 -13.91
C VAL A 25 -0.61 26.01 -13.81
N PRO A 26 -1.31 25.65 -14.90
CA PRO A 26 -2.25 24.53 -14.90
C PRO A 26 -1.52 23.19 -14.88
N LEU A 27 -2.06 22.22 -14.15
CA LEU A 27 -1.58 20.85 -14.10
C LEU A 27 -2.52 19.94 -14.89
N GLN A 28 -1.97 18.89 -15.54
CA GLN A 28 -2.74 18.03 -16.44
C GLN A 28 -3.00 16.64 -15.85
N HIS A 29 -2.05 16.11 -15.08
CA HIS A 29 -2.07 14.72 -14.64
C HIS A 29 -2.08 14.56 -13.13
N ARG A 30 -1.28 15.37 -12.44
CA ARG A 30 -1.15 15.30 -10.98
C ARG A 30 -1.94 16.40 -10.30
N SER A 31 -2.37 16.13 -9.06
CA SER A 31 -3.08 17.16 -8.30
C SER A 31 -2.13 18.26 -7.82
N SER A 32 -2.67 19.47 -7.67
CA SER A 32 -1.89 20.57 -7.13
C SER A 32 -1.40 20.31 -5.70
N ALA A 33 -2.13 19.53 -4.92
CA ALA A 33 -1.71 19.11 -3.58
C ALA A 33 -0.44 18.24 -3.57
N GLU A 34 -0.30 17.34 -4.56
CA GLU A 34 0.90 16.50 -4.71
C GLU A 34 2.13 17.30 -5.15
N LEU A 35 1.95 18.27 -6.05
CA LEU A 35 3.05 19.04 -6.61
C LEU A 35 3.38 20.32 -5.84
N LEU A 36 2.55 20.72 -4.86
CA LEU A 36 2.77 21.91 -4.06
C LEU A 36 4.09 21.86 -3.29
N ALA A 37 4.35 20.78 -2.55
CA ALA A 37 5.56 20.66 -1.73
C ALA A 37 6.84 20.64 -2.57
N PRO A 38 6.96 19.88 -3.68
CA PRO A 38 8.11 19.99 -4.59
C PRO A 38 8.28 21.39 -5.21
N ALA A 39 7.18 22.04 -5.60
CA ALA A 39 7.21 23.38 -6.18
C ALA A 39 7.69 24.44 -5.17
N GLN A 40 7.20 24.36 -3.93
CA GLN A 40 7.66 25.23 -2.84
C GLN A 40 9.14 25.02 -2.52
N ALA A 41 9.58 23.75 -2.45
CA ALA A 41 10.99 23.44 -2.22
C ALA A 41 11.91 23.97 -3.32
N PHE A 42 11.44 23.97 -4.60
CA PHE A 42 12.20 24.48 -5.72
C PHE A 42 12.30 26.03 -5.71
N ILE A 43 11.20 26.72 -5.43
CA ILE A 43 11.17 28.20 -5.37
C ILE A 43 11.92 28.72 -4.13
N GLY A 44 11.80 28.02 -3.00
CA GLY A 44 12.49 28.38 -1.76
C GLY A 44 12.13 29.79 -1.28
N GLN A 45 13.16 30.62 -1.07
CA GLN A 45 13.01 32.00 -0.61
C GLN A 45 12.79 33.00 -1.76
N ASP A 46 12.91 32.55 -3.01
CA ASP A 46 12.83 33.43 -4.20
C ASP A 46 11.39 33.75 -4.61
N GLY A 47 10.39 33.22 -3.89
CA GLY A 47 8.99 33.44 -4.18
C GLY A 47 8.04 32.63 -3.32
N THR A 48 6.78 32.56 -3.76
CA THR A 48 5.74 31.78 -3.08
C THR A 48 4.96 30.94 -4.08
N VAL A 49 4.54 29.74 -3.64
CA VAL A 49 3.66 28.85 -4.42
C VAL A 49 2.47 28.48 -3.58
N SER A 50 1.29 28.58 -4.14
CA SER A 50 0.03 28.13 -3.52
C SER A 50 -0.76 27.25 -4.48
N ALA A 51 -1.52 26.29 -3.94
CA ALA A 51 -2.39 25.42 -4.71
C ALA A 51 -3.81 25.98 -4.74
N PHE A 52 -4.43 25.98 -5.92
CA PHE A 52 -5.82 26.30 -6.11
C PHE A 52 -6.45 25.37 -7.15
N GLU A 53 -7.42 24.57 -6.73
CA GLU A 53 -8.01 23.52 -7.58
C GLU A 53 -6.94 22.61 -8.21
N ASN A 54 -6.86 22.57 -9.54
CA ASN A 54 -5.82 21.81 -10.28
C ASN A 54 -4.75 22.73 -10.89
N LYS A 55 -4.40 23.83 -10.20
CA LYS A 55 -3.44 24.82 -10.65
C LYS A 55 -2.51 25.20 -9.51
N LEU A 56 -1.29 25.63 -9.86
CA LEU A 56 -0.38 26.28 -8.94
C LEU A 56 -0.32 27.77 -9.26
N ILE A 57 -0.49 28.59 -8.23
CA ILE A 57 -0.30 30.05 -8.32
C ILE A 57 1.10 30.33 -7.81
N VAL A 58 1.96 30.81 -8.69
CA VAL A 58 3.38 31.06 -8.43
C VAL A 58 3.64 32.56 -8.46
N ASN A 59 4.28 33.07 -7.42
CA ASN A 59 4.74 34.46 -7.35
C ASN A 59 6.25 34.44 -7.17
N ALA A 60 7.00 34.76 -8.23
CA ALA A 60 8.47 34.75 -8.23
C ALA A 60 9.00 35.60 -9.40
N SER A 61 10.32 35.65 -9.59
CA SER A 61 10.89 36.28 -10.78
C SER A 61 10.53 35.49 -12.05
N PRO A 62 10.40 36.15 -13.22
CA PRO A 62 10.03 35.48 -14.49
C PRO A 62 10.97 34.32 -14.85
N GLN A 63 12.26 34.45 -14.53
CA GLN A 63 13.24 33.40 -14.75
C GLN A 63 12.94 32.17 -13.89
N ARG A 64 12.68 32.34 -12.60
CA ARG A 64 12.37 31.25 -11.67
C ARG A 64 11.05 30.56 -12.01
N ILE A 65 10.05 31.31 -12.48
CA ILE A 65 8.79 30.76 -12.97
C ILE A 65 9.04 29.87 -14.20
N GLY A 66 9.89 30.31 -15.14
CA GLY A 66 10.27 29.54 -16.31
C GLY A 66 11.00 28.23 -15.97
N GLU A 67 11.92 28.27 -15.02
CA GLU A 67 12.61 27.09 -14.48
C GLU A 67 11.65 26.13 -13.79
N LEU A 68 10.78 26.65 -12.91
CA LEU A 68 9.75 25.84 -12.24
C LEU A 68 8.83 25.16 -13.23
N ARG A 69 8.39 25.86 -14.29
CA ARG A 69 7.54 25.28 -15.32
C ARG A 69 8.18 24.10 -16.01
N ASN A 70 9.50 24.15 -16.26
CA ASN A 70 10.25 23.03 -16.84
C ASN A 70 10.33 21.84 -15.87
N VAL A 71 10.50 22.07 -14.58
CA VAL A 71 10.49 21.05 -13.55
C VAL A 71 9.08 20.44 -13.43
N LEU A 72 8.04 21.26 -13.38
CA LEU A 72 6.66 20.78 -13.30
C LEU A 72 6.26 19.92 -14.49
N LYS A 73 6.69 20.25 -15.71
CA LYS A 73 6.46 19.40 -16.90
C LYS A 73 7.05 17.99 -16.77
N GLN A 74 8.13 17.83 -16.02
CA GLN A 74 8.74 16.53 -15.77
C GLN A 74 8.05 15.77 -14.64
N LEU A 75 7.45 16.47 -13.68
CA LEU A 75 6.76 15.88 -12.54
C LEU A 75 5.27 15.60 -12.80
N ASP A 76 4.63 16.43 -13.65
CA ASP A 76 3.20 16.30 -14.01
C ASP A 76 3.00 15.22 -15.08
N THR A 77 3.34 13.98 -14.71
CA THR A 77 3.16 12.80 -15.56
C THR A 77 1.96 11.99 -15.11
N ALA A 78 1.30 11.33 -16.06
CA ALA A 78 0.15 10.48 -15.74
C ALA A 78 0.56 9.35 -14.80
N ALA A 79 -0.20 9.17 -13.73
CA ALA A 79 -0.01 8.04 -12.83
C ALA A 79 -0.35 6.74 -13.57
N LYS A 80 0.53 5.74 -13.45
CA LYS A 80 0.30 4.43 -14.06
C LYS A 80 -0.84 3.71 -13.34
N ARG A 81 -1.67 3.00 -14.11
CA ARG A 81 -2.69 2.11 -13.57
C ARG A 81 -2.07 0.74 -13.28
N LEU A 82 -2.34 0.21 -12.12
CA LEU A 82 -1.75 -1.03 -11.63
C LEU A 82 -2.86 -2.01 -11.26
N LEU A 83 -2.74 -3.26 -11.69
CA LEU A 83 -3.56 -4.36 -11.22
C LEU A 83 -2.79 -5.11 -10.13
N ILE A 84 -3.32 -5.09 -8.93
CA ILE A 84 -2.72 -5.73 -7.77
C ILE A 84 -3.51 -7.01 -7.48
N SER A 85 -2.83 -8.14 -7.48
CA SER A 85 -3.38 -9.46 -7.20
C SER A 85 -2.76 -9.98 -5.91
N VAL A 86 -3.59 -10.32 -4.93
CA VAL A 86 -3.18 -10.95 -3.66
C VAL A 86 -3.76 -12.35 -3.60
N ASP A 87 -2.89 -13.33 -3.42
CA ASP A 87 -3.26 -14.72 -3.28
C ASP A 87 -3.07 -15.15 -1.82
N THR A 88 -4.19 -15.49 -1.18
CA THR A 88 -4.25 -15.97 0.20
C THR A 88 -4.61 -17.46 0.27
N SER A 89 -4.53 -18.17 -0.86
CA SER A 89 -4.86 -19.59 -0.90
C SER A 89 -3.84 -20.43 -0.12
N ASP A 90 -4.33 -21.46 0.55
CA ASP A 90 -3.49 -22.51 1.14
C ASP A 90 -2.79 -23.26 0.00
N SER A 91 -1.64 -22.75 -0.45
CA SER A 91 -0.85 -23.45 -1.45
C SER A 91 -0.14 -24.62 -0.80
N GLN A 92 -0.63 -25.82 -1.07
CA GLN A 92 0.24 -26.99 -0.94
C GLN A 92 1.32 -26.85 -2.03
N PHE A 93 2.52 -26.44 -1.65
CA PHE A 93 3.67 -26.56 -2.53
C PHE A 93 3.80 -28.04 -2.93
N GLN A 94 3.51 -28.33 -4.18
CA GLN A 94 3.96 -29.57 -4.79
C GLN A 94 5.47 -29.41 -5.01
N ASP A 95 6.24 -29.88 -4.04
CA ASP A 95 7.66 -30.11 -4.23
C ASP A 95 7.80 -31.25 -5.24
N THR A 96 8.03 -30.89 -6.51
CA THR A 96 8.21 -31.85 -7.62
C THR A 96 9.63 -32.38 -7.58
N ARG A 97 9.99 -33.08 -6.48
CA ARG A 97 11.17 -33.91 -6.41
C ARG A 97 10.74 -35.38 -6.25
N GLY A 98 10.54 -36.01 -7.38
CA GLY A 98 10.31 -37.46 -7.43
C GLY A 98 9.20 -37.85 -8.38
N ASN A 99 9.43 -38.90 -9.19
CA ASN A 99 8.57 -39.47 -10.22
C ASN A 99 7.28 -40.15 -9.70
N ALA A 100 6.66 -39.67 -8.64
CA ALA A 100 5.40 -40.16 -8.12
C ALA A 100 4.27 -39.16 -8.38
N ARG A 101 3.45 -39.45 -9.40
CA ARG A 101 2.23 -38.69 -9.71
C ARG A 101 1.14 -39.07 -8.71
N ILE A 102 1.07 -38.36 -7.58
CA ILE A 102 -0.01 -38.52 -6.61
C ILE A 102 -1.17 -37.63 -7.06
N ILE A 103 -2.21 -38.22 -7.65
CA ILE A 103 -3.46 -37.54 -7.95
C ILE A 103 -4.30 -37.54 -6.67
N ARG A 104 -4.33 -36.42 -5.96
CA ARG A 104 -5.25 -36.22 -4.83
C ARG A 104 -6.51 -35.54 -5.34
N HIS A 105 -7.60 -36.29 -5.42
CA HIS A 105 -8.95 -35.73 -5.56
C HIS A 105 -9.44 -35.30 -4.17
N GLY A 106 -9.15 -34.09 -3.77
CA GLY A 106 -9.77 -33.45 -2.61
C GLY A 106 -10.79 -32.43 -3.11
N THR A 107 -12.05 -32.60 -2.75
CA THR A 107 -13.02 -31.48 -2.75
C THR A 107 -12.62 -30.55 -1.61
N SER A 108 -11.67 -29.67 -1.86
CA SER A 108 -11.32 -28.62 -0.91
C SER A 108 -12.29 -27.46 -1.14
N ASN A 109 -13.14 -27.16 -0.16
CA ASN A 109 -13.66 -25.82 0.00
C ASN A 109 -12.43 -24.90 0.15
N ARG A 110 -12.09 -24.18 -0.92
CA ARG A 110 -10.98 -23.22 -0.93
C ARG A 110 -11.47 -21.97 -0.20
N ASP A 111 -11.22 -21.93 1.11
CA ASP A 111 -11.34 -20.70 1.89
C ASP A 111 -10.12 -19.82 1.59
N GLY A 112 -10.08 -19.21 0.46
CA GLY A 112 -9.00 -18.37 -0.01
C GLY A 112 -9.00 -18.33 -1.52
N GLY A 113 -8.47 -17.29 -2.09
CA GLY A 113 -8.41 -17.09 -3.54
C GLY A 113 -7.58 -15.90 -3.92
N VAL A 114 -7.43 -15.69 -5.22
CA VAL A 114 -6.80 -14.49 -5.73
C VAL A 114 -7.81 -13.35 -5.69
N GLN A 115 -7.53 -12.33 -4.90
CA GLN A 115 -8.26 -11.07 -4.89
C GLN A 115 -7.51 -10.07 -5.76
N GLN A 116 -8.24 -9.28 -6.54
CA GLN A 116 -7.65 -8.31 -7.45
C GLN A 116 -8.28 -6.95 -7.29
N ILE A 117 -7.45 -5.90 -7.31
CA ILE A 117 -7.89 -4.52 -7.29
C ILE A 117 -7.05 -3.70 -8.26
N GLN A 118 -7.69 -2.75 -8.91
CA GLN A 118 -7.00 -1.75 -9.70
C GLN A 118 -6.70 -0.53 -8.83
N ALA A 119 -5.47 -0.05 -8.87
CA ALA A 119 -5.01 1.15 -8.17
C ALA A 119 -4.24 2.06 -9.11
N SER A 120 -4.21 3.35 -8.80
CA SER A 120 -3.27 4.29 -9.42
C SER A 120 -1.96 4.30 -8.61
N GLU A 121 -0.85 4.49 -9.29
CA GLU A 121 0.45 4.64 -8.66
C GLU A 121 0.44 5.73 -7.58
N GLY A 122 0.94 5.42 -6.38
CA GLY A 122 0.98 6.31 -5.23
C GLY A 122 -0.35 6.47 -4.48
N GLN A 123 -1.45 5.90 -4.98
CA GLN A 123 -2.76 6.00 -4.34
C GLN A 123 -3.11 4.72 -3.59
N PRO A 124 -3.66 4.83 -2.37
CA PRO A 124 -4.09 3.67 -1.61
C PRO A 124 -5.34 3.03 -2.21
N ALA A 125 -5.40 1.70 -2.14
CA ALA A 125 -6.55 0.91 -2.55
C ALA A 125 -6.92 -0.11 -1.47
N LEU A 126 -8.22 -0.33 -1.26
CA LEU A 126 -8.76 -1.29 -0.29
C LEU A 126 -9.77 -2.20 -0.98
N ILE A 127 -9.61 -3.49 -0.80
CA ILE A 127 -10.66 -4.48 -1.02
C ILE A 127 -10.92 -5.22 0.28
N GLN A 128 -12.19 -5.32 0.67
CA GLN A 128 -12.60 -6.02 1.87
C GLN A 128 -13.96 -6.67 1.64
N VAL A 129 -14.05 -7.95 1.98
CA VAL A 129 -15.27 -8.75 1.93
C VAL A 129 -15.43 -9.43 3.28
N GLY A 130 -16.65 -9.54 3.77
CA GLY A 130 -16.86 -10.17 5.07
C GLY A 130 -18.33 -10.33 5.43
N GLN A 131 -18.54 -10.95 6.58
CA GLN A 131 -19.84 -11.13 7.20
C GLN A 131 -19.78 -10.87 8.70
N SER A 132 -20.91 -10.49 9.28
CA SER A 132 -21.05 -10.34 10.73
C SER A 132 -21.75 -11.56 11.28
N ILE A 133 -21.13 -12.22 12.25
CA ILE A 133 -21.68 -13.42 12.89
C ILE A 133 -22.06 -13.12 14.34
N PRO A 134 -23.20 -13.65 14.84
CA PRO A 134 -23.54 -13.57 16.24
C PRO A 134 -22.71 -14.58 17.05
N VAL A 135 -21.98 -14.12 18.04
CA VAL A 135 -21.28 -14.97 19.01
C VAL A 135 -22.00 -14.85 20.35
N THR A 136 -22.60 -15.95 20.80
CA THR A 136 -23.34 -15.99 22.06
C THR A 136 -22.46 -16.63 23.14
N SER A 137 -22.18 -15.89 24.18
CA SER A 137 -21.58 -16.39 25.41
C SER A 137 -22.64 -16.59 26.47
N SER A 138 -22.59 -17.71 27.18
CA SER A 138 -23.48 -17.99 28.30
C SER A 138 -22.68 -18.16 29.59
N SER A 139 -23.10 -17.48 30.63
CA SER A 139 -22.55 -17.64 31.98
C SER A 139 -23.67 -18.02 32.95
N THR A 140 -23.36 -18.86 33.92
CA THR A 140 -24.30 -19.21 34.97
C THR A 140 -23.92 -18.47 36.26
N ASP A 141 -24.86 -17.76 36.84
CA ASP A 141 -24.63 -17.09 38.11
C ASP A 141 -24.62 -18.10 39.29
N GLY A 142 -24.20 -17.63 40.47
CA GLY A 142 -24.15 -18.46 41.71
C GLY A 142 -25.50 -19.01 42.15
N TYR A 143 -26.62 -18.62 41.53
CA TYR A 143 -27.99 -19.08 41.79
C TYR A 143 -28.52 -20.03 40.69
N GLY A 144 -27.64 -20.45 39.77
CA GLY A 144 -28.01 -21.35 38.68
C GLY A 144 -28.78 -20.70 37.51
N ARG A 145 -28.81 -19.37 37.41
CA ARG A 145 -29.46 -18.67 36.31
C ARG A 145 -28.48 -18.54 35.16
N VAL A 146 -28.90 -18.94 33.98
CA VAL A 146 -28.14 -18.78 32.76
C VAL A 146 -28.38 -17.38 32.20
N GLN A 147 -27.31 -16.60 32.08
CA GLN A 147 -27.31 -15.31 31.39
C GLN A 147 -26.61 -15.50 30.05
N SER A 148 -27.28 -15.17 28.96
CA SER A 148 -26.72 -15.21 27.62
C SER A 148 -26.49 -13.80 27.11
N ASP A 149 -25.29 -13.54 26.61
CA ASP A 149 -24.93 -12.29 25.92
C ASP A 149 -24.55 -12.63 24.48
N THR A 150 -25.13 -11.90 23.52
CA THR A 150 -24.85 -12.10 22.11
C THR A 150 -24.18 -10.85 21.55
N GLN A 151 -22.96 -11.04 21.07
CA GLN A 151 -22.18 -10.00 20.42
C GLN A 151 -21.97 -10.32 18.94
N TYR A 152 -22.11 -9.31 18.09
CA TYR A 152 -21.81 -9.48 16.67
C TYR A 152 -20.32 -9.27 16.41
N ARG A 153 -19.70 -10.25 15.74
CA ARG A 153 -18.30 -10.19 15.37
C ARG A 153 -18.15 -10.17 13.85
N ASN A 154 -17.37 -9.23 13.35
CA ASN A 154 -17.07 -9.16 11.92
C ASN A 154 -15.96 -10.16 11.60
N VAL A 155 -16.19 -10.97 10.57
CA VAL A 155 -15.21 -11.87 9.96
C VAL A 155 -14.93 -11.32 8.57
N THR A 156 -13.74 -10.77 8.37
CA THR A 156 -13.40 -10.02 7.17
C THR A 156 -12.15 -10.58 6.50
N GLN A 157 -12.15 -10.56 5.18
CA GLN A 157 -10.99 -10.90 4.35
C GLN A 157 -10.74 -9.76 3.39
N GLY A 158 -9.47 -9.37 3.25
CA GLY A 158 -9.14 -8.29 2.34
C GLY A 158 -7.71 -7.79 2.51
N PHE A 159 -7.40 -6.75 1.75
CA PHE A 159 -6.13 -6.06 1.85
C PHE A 159 -6.25 -4.58 1.55
N TYR A 160 -5.37 -3.82 2.17
CA TYR A 160 -5.11 -2.42 1.89
C TYR A 160 -3.71 -2.30 1.33
N VAL A 161 -3.53 -1.57 0.23
CA VAL A 161 -2.24 -1.49 -0.44
C VAL A 161 -2.00 -0.12 -1.04
N THR A 162 -0.76 0.37 -0.92
CA THR A 162 -0.27 1.57 -1.60
C THR A 162 0.92 1.19 -2.48
N PRO A 163 0.74 1.16 -3.80
CA PRO A 163 1.81 0.82 -4.74
C PRO A 163 2.61 2.06 -5.14
N MET A 164 3.94 1.94 -5.18
CA MET A 164 4.87 2.92 -5.73
C MET A 164 5.74 2.25 -6.78
N LEU A 165 5.82 2.82 -7.97
CA LEU A 165 6.58 2.25 -9.08
C LEU A 165 7.87 3.06 -9.30
N THR A 166 8.99 2.35 -9.52
CA THR A 166 10.27 2.95 -9.89
C THR A 166 10.90 2.11 -11.00
N GLY A 167 10.74 2.54 -12.25
CA GLY A 167 11.13 1.72 -13.41
C GLY A 167 10.32 0.42 -13.46
N ASP A 168 11.01 -0.73 -13.43
CA ASP A 168 10.41 -2.07 -13.41
C ASP A 168 10.24 -2.64 -11.99
N THR A 169 10.52 -1.83 -10.97
CA THR A 169 10.45 -2.25 -9.57
C THR A 169 9.24 -1.59 -8.91
N VAL A 170 8.43 -2.38 -8.24
CA VAL A 170 7.32 -1.92 -7.43
C VAL A 170 7.65 -2.04 -5.95
N ARG A 171 7.40 -0.99 -5.20
CA ARG A 171 7.36 -1.01 -3.74
C ARG A 171 5.90 -0.99 -3.31
N LEU A 172 5.53 -1.90 -2.44
CA LEU A 172 4.18 -2.04 -1.90
C LEU A 172 4.21 -1.87 -0.39
N GLN A 173 3.44 -0.94 0.12
CA GLN A 173 3.03 -0.96 1.51
C GLN A 173 1.68 -1.68 1.56
N ILE A 174 1.63 -2.84 2.20
CA ILE A 174 0.44 -3.71 2.19
C ILE A 174 0.09 -4.19 3.58
N SER A 175 -1.20 -4.15 3.89
CA SER A 175 -1.83 -4.71 5.07
C SER A 175 -2.89 -5.71 4.62
N THR A 176 -2.81 -6.94 5.11
CA THR A 176 -3.80 -7.98 4.81
C THR A 176 -4.54 -8.39 6.07
N ASN A 177 -5.82 -8.68 5.93
CA ASN A 177 -6.65 -9.29 6.95
C ASN A 177 -7.36 -10.52 6.38
N ASN A 178 -7.28 -11.65 7.07
CA ASN A 178 -7.84 -12.91 6.63
C ASN A 178 -8.46 -13.64 7.82
N ASP A 179 -9.61 -13.15 8.27
CA ASP A 179 -10.37 -13.76 9.35
C ASP A 179 -11.17 -14.95 8.83
N ARG A 180 -11.27 -16.00 9.63
CA ARG A 180 -12.02 -17.21 9.31
C ARG A 180 -12.80 -17.70 10.51
N ILE A 181 -13.98 -18.28 10.28
CA ILE A 181 -14.67 -19.04 11.33
C ILE A 181 -13.92 -20.34 11.54
N SER A 182 -13.61 -20.66 12.79
CA SER A 182 -12.96 -21.93 13.12
C SER A 182 -13.82 -23.12 12.69
N ARG A 183 -13.18 -24.10 12.03
CA ARG A 183 -13.87 -25.34 11.60
C ARG A 183 -14.23 -26.25 12.75
N GLU A 184 -13.57 -26.09 13.88
CA GLU A 184 -13.79 -26.92 15.06
C GLU A 184 -14.86 -26.32 15.98
N ARG A 185 -14.96 -24.98 15.99
CA ARG A 185 -15.85 -24.25 16.87
C ARG A 185 -16.43 -23.03 16.15
N ALA A 186 -17.73 -23.05 15.91
CA ALA A 186 -18.41 -21.96 15.20
C ALA A 186 -18.46 -20.62 15.96
N ASP A 187 -18.13 -20.63 17.27
CA ASP A 187 -18.05 -19.47 18.15
C ASP A 187 -16.64 -18.84 18.19
N VAL A 188 -15.67 -19.44 17.49
CA VAL A 188 -14.28 -18.96 17.42
C VAL A 188 -13.96 -18.41 16.04
N VAL A 189 -13.33 -17.25 16.02
CA VAL A 189 -12.79 -16.63 14.80
C VAL A 189 -11.27 -16.71 14.84
N ASP A 190 -10.69 -17.38 13.86
CA ASP A 190 -9.25 -17.37 13.61
C ASP A 190 -8.91 -16.06 12.89
N VAL A 191 -8.05 -15.24 13.47
CA VAL A 191 -7.64 -13.94 12.92
C VAL A 191 -6.22 -14.04 12.40
N GLN A 192 -5.99 -13.59 11.17
CA GLN A 192 -4.66 -13.46 10.59
C GLN A 192 -4.53 -12.08 9.96
N SER A 193 -3.55 -11.31 10.43
CA SER A 193 -3.20 -10.03 9.82
C SER A 193 -1.71 -9.95 9.55
N THR A 194 -1.33 -9.24 8.50
CA THR A 194 0.06 -9.00 8.13
C THR A 194 0.20 -7.59 7.62
N ASP A 195 1.14 -6.84 8.19
CA ASP A 195 1.52 -5.50 7.76
C ASP A 195 2.99 -5.52 7.34
N THR A 196 3.27 -5.13 6.09
CA THR A 196 4.64 -5.17 5.59
C THR A 196 4.87 -4.19 4.44
N THR A 197 6.14 -3.88 4.19
CA THR A 197 6.58 -3.18 3.00
C THR A 197 7.45 -4.12 2.18
N LEU A 198 7.05 -4.36 0.94
CA LEU A 198 7.69 -5.27 0.00
C LEU A 198 8.26 -4.51 -1.18
N THR A 199 9.29 -5.09 -1.78
CA THR A 199 9.83 -4.60 -3.05
C THR A 199 10.05 -5.80 -3.97
N GLY A 200 9.62 -5.69 -5.21
CA GLY A 200 9.78 -6.75 -6.20
C GLY A 200 9.64 -6.23 -7.63
N LYS A 201 9.72 -7.12 -8.60
CA LYS A 201 9.56 -6.76 -10.01
C LYS A 201 8.09 -6.78 -10.41
N VAL A 202 7.75 -5.90 -11.33
CA VAL A 202 6.44 -5.88 -11.98
C VAL A 202 6.23 -7.20 -12.74
N GLY A 203 5.02 -7.78 -12.62
CA GLY A 203 4.64 -9.03 -13.28
C GLY A 203 5.10 -10.31 -12.57
N GLU A 204 5.89 -10.22 -11.49
CA GLU A 204 6.36 -11.37 -10.73
C GLU A 204 5.58 -11.52 -9.41
N TRP A 205 5.37 -12.76 -8.96
CA TRP A 205 4.81 -13.03 -7.64
C TRP A 205 5.87 -12.81 -6.55
N ILE A 206 5.51 -12.05 -5.52
CA ILE A 206 6.34 -11.72 -4.37
C ILE A 206 5.72 -12.38 -3.14
N ASP A 207 6.48 -13.22 -2.46
CA ASP A 207 6.04 -13.87 -1.22
C ASP A 207 6.09 -12.84 -0.07
N MET A 208 4.95 -12.69 0.64
CA MET A 208 4.82 -11.75 1.75
C MET A 208 5.13 -12.39 3.10
N ALA A 209 4.48 -13.51 3.37
CA ALA A 209 4.60 -14.24 4.63
C ALA A 209 4.21 -15.72 4.43
N GLY A 210 4.89 -16.58 5.13
CA GLY A 210 4.54 -17.99 5.24
C GLY A 210 4.47 -18.38 6.71
N TYR A 211 3.41 -19.08 7.10
CA TYR A 211 3.28 -19.69 8.42
C TYR A 211 3.13 -21.20 8.29
N ASN A 212 4.06 -21.94 8.90
CA ASN A 212 4.04 -23.38 8.95
C ASN A 212 3.77 -23.83 10.39
N GLN A 213 2.58 -24.33 10.66
CA GLN A 213 2.29 -24.99 11.94
C GLN A 213 2.44 -26.49 11.80
N GLN A 214 3.56 -27.00 12.24
CA GLN A 214 3.82 -28.44 12.36
C GLN A 214 3.50 -28.88 13.79
N SER A 215 2.38 -29.57 13.98
CA SER A 215 2.09 -30.20 15.28
C SER A 215 2.91 -31.47 15.40
N GLN A 216 3.97 -31.41 16.21
CA GLN A 216 4.67 -32.64 16.64
C GLN A 216 3.78 -33.40 17.63
N ALA A 217 3.22 -34.52 17.20
CA ALA A 217 2.63 -35.47 18.10
C ALA A 217 3.77 -36.14 18.93
N GLY A 218 3.71 -35.95 20.25
CA GLY A 218 4.70 -36.57 21.17
C GLY A 218 4.70 -38.06 21.05
N PHE A 219 5.88 -38.65 20.92
CA PHE A 219 6.12 -40.11 20.93
C PHE A 219 5.80 -40.70 22.29
N SER A 220 4.78 -41.51 22.38
CA SER A 220 4.68 -42.56 23.37
C SER A 220 4.47 -43.88 22.64
N SER A 221 5.30 -44.87 23.04
CA SER A 221 5.52 -46.15 22.42
C SER A 221 4.27 -46.99 22.18
N ALA A 222 4.25 -47.62 20.98
CA ALA A 222 3.45 -48.80 20.61
C ALA A 222 1.96 -48.57 20.34
N SER A 223 1.63 -47.97 19.19
CA SER A 223 0.44 -48.29 18.40
C SER A 223 0.59 -47.72 17.01
N HIS A 224 0.02 -48.40 16.00
CA HIS A 224 -0.01 -47.92 14.63
C HIS A 224 -0.69 -46.53 14.55
N ILE A 225 0.11 -45.49 14.40
CA ILE A 225 -0.37 -44.12 14.29
C ILE A 225 -0.65 -43.85 12.80
N TYR A 226 -1.91 -43.76 12.43
CA TYR A 226 -2.33 -43.06 11.22
C TYR A 226 -2.23 -41.56 11.51
N SER A 227 -1.08 -40.99 11.22
CA SER A 227 -0.88 -39.54 11.30
C SER A 227 -1.50 -38.89 10.04
N THR A 228 -2.68 -38.32 10.16
CA THR A 228 -3.14 -37.30 9.21
C THR A 228 -2.40 -36.02 9.59
N GLU A 229 -1.30 -35.78 8.93
CA GLU A 229 -0.52 -34.54 9.04
C GLU A 229 -1.38 -33.38 8.51
N ARG A 230 -2.00 -32.64 9.42
CA ARG A 230 -2.69 -31.37 9.12
C ARG A 230 -1.71 -30.24 9.31
N GLY A 231 -0.79 -30.08 8.36
CA GLY A 231 0.00 -28.87 8.27
C GLY A 231 -0.86 -27.73 7.74
N LYS A 232 -1.12 -26.70 8.54
CA LYS A 232 -1.68 -25.44 8.03
C LYS A 232 -0.50 -24.62 7.47
N ASN A 233 -0.25 -24.74 6.19
CA ASN A 233 0.71 -23.91 5.48
C ASN A 233 -0.07 -22.77 4.84
N MET A 234 0.07 -21.56 5.36
CA MET A 234 -0.50 -20.35 4.76
C MET A 234 0.61 -19.55 4.12
N THR A 235 0.53 -19.35 2.84
CA THR A 235 1.42 -18.43 2.11
C THR A 235 0.59 -17.31 1.53
N VAL A 236 0.96 -16.08 1.84
CA VAL A 236 0.37 -14.88 1.23
C VAL A 236 1.37 -14.34 0.23
N ARG A 237 0.95 -14.15 -1.02
CA ARG A 237 1.80 -13.59 -2.07
C ARG A 237 1.05 -12.52 -2.85
N VAL A 238 1.80 -11.58 -3.40
CA VAL A 238 1.27 -10.45 -4.17
C VAL A 238 1.95 -10.35 -5.53
N LYS A 239 1.18 -9.95 -6.53
CA LYS A 239 1.69 -9.61 -7.86
C LYS A 239 1.12 -8.26 -8.29
N VAL A 240 1.93 -7.47 -8.99
CA VAL A 240 1.52 -6.19 -9.57
C VAL A 240 1.80 -6.19 -11.05
N ASP A 241 0.77 -5.98 -11.84
CA ASP A 241 0.85 -5.82 -13.29
C ASP A 241 0.53 -4.36 -13.65
N VAL A 242 1.25 -3.80 -14.61
CA VAL A 242 0.93 -2.47 -15.17
C VAL A 242 -0.17 -2.64 -16.20
N LEU A 243 -1.19 -1.80 -16.11
CA LEU A 243 -2.26 -1.70 -17.10
C LEU A 243 -1.98 -0.51 -18.02
N ASP A 244 -1.85 -0.78 -19.30
CA ASP A 244 -1.68 0.24 -20.36
C ASP A 244 -2.99 0.99 -20.66
#